data_8444dbf098d4ff5e4bc7294bd31721f5
#
_entry.id   8444dbf098d4ff5e4bc7294bd31721f5
#
_cell.length_a   1.000
_cell.length_b   1.000
_cell.length_c   1.000
_cell.angle_alpha   90.00
_cell.angle_beta   90.00
_cell.angle_gamma   90.00
#
_symmetry.space_group_name_H-M   'P 1'
#
loop_
_entity.id
_entity.type
_entity.pdbx_description
1 polymer ?
#
loop_
_entity_poly.entity_id
_entity_poly.type
_entity_poly.pdbx_seq_one_letter_code
_entity_poly.pdbx_strand_id
1 'polypeptide(L)'
;MGKTLGVIGLGAIGVLVANAAEALGMNVIGYDAFYGTKAAHALSPSVKVVDQLKDLYPECDYISIHVPANDATKGMMNAEAFEQMKDGVVFLNFARDKLMNNDDLLAALDSGKISKYITDFADDAVLNADKPSIIVIPHLGASSAEAEDNCATMAVDQVMDYLENGNIVNSVNYPNVSLGKKKSIRVCVIAKADAGAAEKVMAACPGADMACATKGDYMYVLAETLGAANADTIQGDGIIRVRVID
;
A
#
# COMPACT_ATOMS: atom_id res chain seq x y z
N MET A 1 -21.85 -16.30 11.40
CA MET A 1 -21.40 -15.88 12.74
C MET A 1 -20.42 -16.91 13.29
N GLY A 2 -19.43 -16.51 14.08
CA GLY A 2 -18.46 -17.38 14.76
C GLY A 2 -17.30 -17.90 13.90
N LYS A 3 -17.19 -17.50 12.63
CA LYS A 3 -16.04 -17.79 11.78
C LYS A 3 -14.97 -16.72 11.95
N THR A 4 -13.72 -17.09 11.79
CA THR A 4 -12.56 -16.20 11.91
C THR A 4 -11.98 -15.87 10.53
N LEU A 5 -11.84 -14.58 10.23
CA LEU A 5 -11.13 -14.06 9.06
C LEU A 5 -9.74 -13.59 9.45
N GLY A 6 -8.73 -14.10 8.77
CA GLY A 6 -7.37 -13.56 8.77
C GLY A 6 -7.21 -12.52 7.67
N VAL A 7 -6.70 -11.34 7.99
CA VAL A 7 -6.40 -10.28 7.02
C VAL A 7 -4.91 -10.05 7.00
N ILE A 8 -4.25 -10.39 5.88
CA ILE A 8 -2.82 -10.20 5.66
C ILE A 8 -2.60 -8.91 4.88
N GLY A 9 -2.03 -7.89 5.51
CA GLY A 9 -1.90 -6.54 5.00
C GLY A 9 -3.02 -5.61 5.48
N LEU A 10 -2.72 -4.75 6.44
CA LEU A 10 -3.65 -3.75 7.01
C LEU A 10 -3.43 -2.36 6.38
N GLY A 11 -3.22 -2.33 5.07
CA GLY A 11 -3.21 -1.11 4.28
C GLY A 11 -4.61 -0.53 4.05
N ALA A 12 -4.73 0.36 3.05
CA ALA A 12 -5.99 1.05 2.75
C ALA A 12 -7.18 0.11 2.48
N ILE A 13 -6.94 -1.04 1.83
CA ILE A 13 -7.98 -2.04 1.53
C ILE A 13 -8.17 -2.99 2.72
N GLY A 14 -7.08 -3.54 3.26
CA GLY A 14 -7.17 -4.55 4.32
C GLY A 14 -7.88 -4.04 5.58
N VAL A 15 -7.68 -2.79 5.98
CA VAL A 15 -8.41 -2.17 7.10
C VAL A 15 -9.92 -2.14 6.83
N LEU A 16 -10.34 -1.78 5.61
CA LEU A 16 -11.76 -1.75 5.24
C LEU A 16 -12.38 -3.15 5.25
N VAL A 17 -11.65 -4.14 4.73
CA VAL A 17 -12.08 -5.54 4.76
C VAL A 17 -12.20 -6.06 6.18
N ALA A 18 -11.21 -5.78 7.04
CA ALA A 18 -11.24 -6.18 8.44
C ALA A 18 -12.43 -5.58 9.19
N ASN A 19 -12.66 -4.28 9.05
CA ASN A 19 -13.78 -3.59 9.68
C ASN A 19 -15.14 -4.08 9.16
N ALA A 20 -15.26 -4.33 7.85
CA ALA A 20 -16.49 -4.84 7.27
C ALA A 20 -16.80 -6.27 7.76
N ALA A 21 -15.80 -7.13 7.84
CA ALA A 21 -15.96 -8.50 8.34
C ALA A 21 -16.36 -8.52 9.82
N GLU A 22 -15.75 -7.65 10.64
CA GLU A 22 -16.12 -7.49 12.05
C GLU A 22 -17.57 -7.01 12.19
N ALA A 23 -17.97 -6.00 11.43
CA ALA A 23 -19.33 -5.48 11.41
C ALA A 23 -20.37 -6.54 10.96
N LEU A 24 -19.97 -7.52 10.16
CA LEU A 24 -20.77 -8.69 9.76
C LEU A 24 -20.78 -9.81 10.82
N GLY A 25 -20.11 -9.62 11.96
CA GLY A 25 -20.09 -10.55 13.10
C GLY A 25 -19.09 -11.69 12.95
N MET A 26 -18.02 -11.50 12.17
CA MET A 26 -16.87 -12.41 12.17
C MET A 26 -15.88 -12.03 13.27
N ASN A 27 -15.12 -13.01 13.76
CA ASN A 27 -13.88 -12.70 14.46
C ASN A 27 -12.82 -12.31 13.43
N VAL A 28 -12.02 -11.28 13.69
CA VAL A 28 -11.01 -10.82 12.74
C VAL A 28 -9.64 -10.78 13.38
N ILE A 29 -8.66 -11.36 12.70
CA ILE A 29 -7.23 -11.32 13.07
C ILE A 29 -6.49 -10.66 11.92
N GLY A 30 -5.77 -9.57 12.18
CA GLY A 30 -5.00 -8.84 11.19
C GLY A 30 -3.49 -8.98 11.40
N TYR A 31 -2.74 -8.96 10.32
CA TYR A 31 -1.28 -8.89 10.30
C TYR A 31 -0.82 -7.86 9.28
N ASP A 32 0.17 -7.05 9.65
CA ASP A 32 0.90 -6.18 8.71
C ASP A 32 2.34 -6.00 9.17
N ALA A 33 3.30 -6.22 8.26
CA ALA A 33 4.73 -6.05 8.56
C ALA A 33 5.12 -4.58 8.84
N PHE A 34 4.30 -3.63 8.39
CA PHE A 34 4.51 -2.19 8.51
C PHE A 34 3.29 -1.49 9.14
N TYR A 35 2.73 -2.09 10.17
CA TYR A 35 1.53 -1.58 10.86
C TYR A 35 1.77 -0.19 11.46
N GLY A 36 1.28 0.83 10.77
CA GLY A 36 1.52 2.23 11.13
C GLY A 36 0.35 2.89 11.85
N THR A 37 0.61 4.05 12.44
CA THR A 37 -0.36 4.82 13.22
C THR A 37 -1.67 5.11 12.47
N LYS A 38 -1.59 5.42 11.15
CA LYS A 38 -2.78 5.68 10.33
C LYS A 38 -3.70 4.47 10.24
N ALA A 39 -3.13 3.28 10.02
CA ALA A 39 -3.88 2.03 9.99
C ALA A 39 -4.47 1.71 11.36
N ALA A 40 -3.69 1.89 12.43
CA ALA A 40 -4.14 1.67 13.80
C ALA A 40 -5.34 2.54 14.20
N HIS A 41 -5.37 3.81 13.75
CA HIS A 41 -6.51 4.70 14.01
C HIS A 41 -7.77 4.38 13.20
N ALA A 42 -7.60 3.74 12.03
CA ALA A 42 -8.71 3.40 11.14
C ALA A 42 -9.29 1.99 11.40
N LEU A 43 -8.54 1.12 12.07
CA LEU A 43 -8.92 -0.25 12.35
C LEU A 43 -9.86 -0.29 13.57
N SER A 44 -10.90 -1.12 13.50
CA SER A 44 -11.80 -1.37 14.65
C SER A 44 -11.01 -1.94 15.83
N PRO A 45 -11.24 -1.44 17.06
CA PRO A 45 -10.57 -1.95 18.26
C PRO A 45 -10.87 -3.44 18.57
N SER A 46 -11.90 -4.00 17.99
CA SER A 46 -12.27 -5.43 18.14
C SER A 46 -11.41 -6.35 17.27
N VAL A 47 -10.68 -5.82 16.28
CA VAL A 47 -9.78 -6.60 15.44
C VAL A 47 -8.50 -6.91 16.21
N LYS A 48 -8.20 -8.20 16.38
CA LYS A 48 -6.94 -8.65 17.00
C LYS A 48 -5.79 -8.50 15.99
N VAL A 49 -4.80 -7.69 16.30
CA VAL A 49 -3.57 -7.59 15.47
C VAL A 49 -2.49 -8.48 16.07
N VAL A 50 -1.81 -9.24 15.21
CA VAL A 50 -0.71 -10.14 15.57
C VAL A 50 0.59 -9.70 14.90
N ASP A 51 1.73 -10.00 15.55
CA ASP A 51 3.06 -9.60 15.09
C ASP A 51 3.66 -10.59 14.08
N GLN A 52 3.13 -11.82 13.99
CA GLN A 52 3.64 -12.86 13.11
C GLN A 52 2.51 -13.62 12.41
N LEU A 53 2.74 -13.99 11.15
CA LEU A 53 1.78 -14.76 10.35
C LEU A 53 1.45 -16.12 10.95
N LYS A 54 2.42 -16.77 11.60
CA LYS A 54 2.21 -18.05 12.27
C LYS A 54 1.16 -18.00 13.39
N ASP A 55 0.90 -16.81 13.96
CA ASP A 55 -0.10 -16.61 15.00
C ASP A 55 -1.49 -16.35 14.41
N LEU A 56 -1.55 -16.04 13.09
CA LEU A 56 -2.79 -15.84 12.34
C LEU A 56 -3.29 -17.15 11.69
N TYR A 57 -2.38 -17.87 11.02
CA TYR A 57 -2.74 -19.01 10.18
C TYR A 57 -3.60 -20.08 10.86
N PRO A 58 -3.24 -20.57 12.08
CA PRO A 58 -3.98 -21.68 12.71
C PRO A 58 -5.35 -21.28 13.26
N GLU A 59 -5.63 -19.98 13.36
CA GLU A 59 -6.88 -19.49 13.97
C GLU A 59 -7.98 -19.21 12.93
N CYS A 60 -7.62 -19.11 11.63
CA CYS A 60 -8.49 -18.57 10.61
C CYS A 60 -9.23 -19.63 9.80
N ASP A 61 -10.54 -19.45 9.62
CA ASP A 61 -11.35 -20.23 8.70
C ASP A 61 -11.32 -19.67 7.27
N TYR A 62 -11.09 -18.36 7.17
CA TYR A 62 -10.90 -17.60 5.92
C TYR A 62 -9.62 -16.78 6.04
N ILE A 63 -8.88 -16.65 4.97
CA ILE A 63 -7.72 -15.77 4.91
C ILE A 63 -7.83 -14.91 3.66
N SER A 64 -7.68 -13.59 3.81
CA SER A 64 -7.68 -12.62 2.72
C SER A 64 -6.37 -11.84 2.71
N ILE A 65 -5.70 -11.79 1.54
CA ILE A 65 -4.40 -11.14 1.39
C ILE A 65 -4.51 -9.81 0.65
N HIS A 66 -3.88 -8.75 1.21
CA HIS A 66 -3.94 -7.37 0.74
C HIS A 66 -2.57 -6.69 0.74
N VAL A 67 -1.51 -7.44 0.48
CA VAL A 67 -0.13 -6.89 0.38
C VAL A 67 0.26 -6.64 -1.09
N PRO A 68 1.16 -5.68 -1.37
CA PRO A 68 1.69 -5.48 -2.71
C PRO A 68 2.60 -6.65 -3.11
N ALA A 69 2.67 -6.96 -4.41
CA ALA A 69 3.65 -7.89 -4.95
C ALA A 69 5.00 -7.17 -5.15
N ASN A 70 6.00 -7.59 -4.42
CA ASN A 70 7.39 -7.14 -4.51
C ASN A 70 8.33 -8.31 -4.21
N ASP A 71 9.64 -8.08 -4.20
CA ASP A 71 10.64 -9.15 -3.99
C ASP A 71 10.49 -9.86 -2.62
N ALA A 72 9.98 -9.17 -1.60
CA ALA A 72 9.77 -9.75 -0.27
C ALA A 72 8.45 -10.54 -0.14
N THR A 73 7.47 -10.27 -0.99
CA THR A 73 6.14 -10.88 -0.90
C THR A 73 5.83 -11.85 -2.04
N LYS A 74 6.68 -11.89 -3.07
CA LYS A 74 6.54 -12.81 -4.19
C LYS A 74 6.64 -14.26 -3.71
N GLY A 75 5.61 -15.07 -4.01
CA GLY A 75 5.53 -16.47 -3.62
C GLY A 75 5.50 -16.70 -2.10
N MET A 76 5.12 -15.69 -1.31
CA MET A 76 5.04 -15.82 0.14
C MET A 76 3.97 -16.84 0.59
N MET A 77 2.95 -17.05 -0.23
CA MET A 77 1.94 -18.07 -0.02
C MET A 77 2.40 -19.37 -0.70
N ASN A 78 3.12 -20.17 0.03
CA ASN A 78 3.77 -21.42 -0.39
C ASN A 78 3.36 -22.59 0.52
N ALA A 79 3.93 -23.77 0.30
CA ALA A 79 3.62 -24.98 1.06
C ALA A 79 3.80 -24.79 2.57
N GLU A 80 4.86 -24.14 3.00
CA GLU A 80 5.13 -23.89 4.43
C GLU A 80 4.05 -23.00 5.07
N ALA A 81 3.60 -21.97 4.34
CA ALA A 81 2.51 -21.11 4.80
C ALA A 81 1.18 -21.88 4.87
N PHE A 82 0.88 -22.69 3.85
CA PHE A 82 -0.36 -23.49 3.82
C PHE A 82 -0.41 -24.55 4.92
N GLU A 83 0.72 -25.21 5.20
CA GLU A 83 0.79 -26.21 6.28
C GLU A 83 0.39 -25.67 7.65
N GLN A 84 0.67 -24.40 7.92
CA GLN A 84 0.35 -23.74 9.19
C GLN A 84 -1.13 -23.34 9.31
N MET A 85 -1.89 -23.32 8.22
CA MET A 85 -3.30 -22.96 8.20
C MET A 85 -4.20 -24.07 8.72
N LYS A 86 -5.46 -23.76 9.04
CA LYS A 86 -6.47 -24.78 9.30
C LYS A 86 -6.72 -25.64 8.06
N ASP A 87 -7.02 -26.92 8.26
CA ASP A 87 -7.52 -27.77 7.19
C ASP A 87 -8.89 -27.26 6.71
N GLY A 88 -9.03 -27.20 5.40
CA GLY A 88 -10.25 -26.69 4.79
C GLY A 88 -10.41 -25.18 4.79
N VAL A 89 -9.33 -24.42 5.02
CA VAL A 89 -9.35 -22.95 4.96
C VAL A 89 -9.83 -22.46 3.58
N VAL A 90 -10.57 -21.35 3.57
CA VAL A 90 -10.91 -20.63 2.34
C VAL A 90 -9.93 -19.49 2.15
N PHE A 91 -9.22 -19.45 1.02
CA PHE A 91 -8.22 -18.44 0.72
C PHE A 91 -8.72 -17.47 -0.35
N LEU A 92 -8.63 -16.15 -0.04
CA LEU A 92 -9.06 -15.06 -0.92
C LEU A 92 -7.84 -14.22 -1.33
N ASN A 93 -7.63 -14.10 -2.64
CA ASN A 93 -6.57 -13.26 -3.19
C ASN A 93 -7.14 -12.27 -4.21
N PHE A 94 -7.48 -11.10 -3.73
CA PHE A 94 -7.88 -9.95 -4.55
C PHE A 94 -6.76 -8.90 -4.62
N ALA A 95 -5.50 -9.33 -4.42
CA ALA A 95 -4.34 -8.46 -4.47
C ALA A 95 -3.51 -8.65 -5.74
N ARG A 96 -2.73 -9.73 -5.83
CA ARG A 96 -1.85 -10.03 -6.99
C ARG A 96 -1.61 -11.53 -7.12
N ASP A 97 -1.54 -12.02 -8.35
CA ASP A 97 -1.18 -13.41 -8.71
C ASP A 97 0.17 -13.85 -8.13
N LYS A 98 1.18 -12.98 -8.27
CA LYS A 98 2.58 -13.25 -7.88
C LYS A 98 2.81 -13.49 -6.38
N LEU A 99 1.82 -13.28 -5.53
CA LEU A 99 1.89 -13.61 -4.11
C LEU A 99 1.81 -15.11 -3.85
N MET A 100 1.25 -15.87 -4.79
CA MET A 100 1.05 -17.31 -4.69
C MET A 100 2.19 -18.08 -5.34
N ASN A 101 2.58 -19.20 -4.72
CA ASN A 101 3.26 -20.29 -5.41
C ASN A 101 2.18 -21.23 -5.95
N ASN A 102 2.00 -21.28 -7.26
CA ASN A 102 0.88 -22.00 -7.87
C ASN A 102 0.98 -23.52 -7.71
N ASP A 103 2.17 -24.11 -7.78
CA ASP A 103 2.36 -25.54 -7.60
C ASP A 103 1.94 -25.96 -6.18
N ASP A 104 2.36 -25.20 -5.19
CA ASP A 104 2.01 -25.41 -3.78
C ASP A 104 0.52 -25.18 -3.52
N LEU A 105 -0.07 -24.15 -4.16
CA LEU A 105 -1.50 -23.88 -4.08
C LEU A 105 -2.33 -25.04 -4.63
N LEU A 106 -1.97 -25.56 -5.81
CA LEU A 106 -2.68 -26.66 -6.45
C LEU A 106 -2.57 -27.95 -5.61
N ALA A 107 -1.40 -28.21 -5.03
CA ALA A 107 -1.20 -29.33 -4.10
C ALA A 107 -2.03 -29.18 -2.82
N ALA A 108 -2.12 -27.96 -2.25
CA ALA A 108 -2.91 -27.67 -1.07
C ALA A 108 -4.42 -27.80 -1.33
N LEU A 109 -4.89 -27.49 -2.55
CA LEU A 109 -6.26 -27.71 -2.97
C LEU A 109 -6.57 -29.22 -3.15
N ASP A 110 -5.63 -29.98 -3.71
CA ASP A 110 -5.78 -31.43 -3.92
C ASP A 110 -5.82 -32.23 -2.60
N SER A 111 -5.03 -31.79 -1.63
CA SER A 111 -5.03 -32.39 -0.29
C SER A 111 -6.22 -31.97 0.57
N GLY A 112 -6.99 -30.97 0.16
CA GLY A 112 -8.06 -30.38 0.95
C GLY A 112 -7.59 -29.44 2.06
N LYS A 113 -6.30 -29.13 2.13
CA LYS A 113 -5.73 -28.15 3.05
C LYS A 113 -6.35 -26.78 2.82
N ILE A 114 -6.49 -26.39 1.54
CA ILE A 114 -7.31 -25.27 1.09
C ILE A 114 -8.59 -25.84 0.47
N SER A 115 -9.74 -25.48 1.01
CA SER A 115 -11.02 -25.96 0.47
C SER A 115 -11.50 -25.16 -0.73
N LYS A 116 -11.20 -23.86 -0.77
CA LYS A 116 -11.53 -22.94 -1.86
C LYS A 116 -10.44 -21.89 -2.00
N TYR A 117 -10.10 -21.61 -3.26
CA TYR A 117 -9.29 -20.44 -3.64
C TYR A 117 -10.13 -19.49 -4.50
N ILE A 118 -10.25 -18.25 -4.09
CA ILE A 118 -11.08 -17.25 -4.76
C ILE A 118 -10.19 -16.08 -5.13
N THR A 119 -10.17 -15.70 -6.41
CA THR A 119 -9.28 -14.64 -6.91
C THR A 119 -9.91 -13.88 -8.07
N ASP A 120 -9.47 -12.64 -8.27
CA ASP A 120 -9.68 -11.83 -9.47
C ASP A 120 -8.37 -11.59 -10.25
N PHE A 121 -7.27 -12.26 -9.83
CA PHE A 121 -5.96 -12.29 -10.46
C PHE A 121 -5.52 -13.74 -10.72
N ALA A 122 -6.14 -14.38 -11.71
CA ALA A 122 -5.75 -15.73 -12.11
C ALA A 122 -4.74 -15.67 -13.25
N ASP A 123 -3.65 -16.42 -13.12
CA ASP A 123 -2.73 -16.70 -14.21
C ASP A 123 -3.11 -17.99 -14.96
N ASP A 124 -2.35 -18.32 -16.00
CA ASP A 124 -2.63 -19.48 -16.84
C ASP A 124 -2.61 -20.81 -16.05
N ALA A 125 -1.77 -20.93 -15.02
CA ALA A 125 -1.68 -22.15 -14.21
C ALA A 125 -2.98 -22.37 -13.42
N VAL A 126 -3.50 -21.31 -12.82
CA VAL A 126 -4.76 -21.33 -12.06
C VAL A 126 -5.96 -21.52 -12.98
N LEU A 127 -5.98 -20.84 -14.14
CA LEU A 127 -7.08 -20.93 -15.12
C LEU A 127 -7.18 -22.33 -15.74
N ASN A 128 -6.04 -22.97 -16.03
CA ASN A 128 -6.00 -24.28 -16.67
C ASN A 128 -6.12 -25.46 -15.69
N ALA A 129 -6.16 -25.21 -14.40
CA ALA A 129 -6.23 -26.27 -13.38
C ALA A 129 -7.56 -27.04 -13.37
N ASP A 130 -8.62 -26.47 -13.96
CA ASP A 130 -9.98 -27.06 -14.05
C ASP A 130 -10.48 -27.69 -12.73
N LYS A 131 -10.32 -26.94 -11.64
CA LYS A 131 -10.73 -27.39 -10.30
C LYS A 131 -11.96 -26.62 -9.81
N PRO A 132 -13.04 -27.30 -9.37
CA PRO A 132 -14.24 -26.64 -8.84
C PRO A 132 -13.98 -25.93 -7.49
N SER A 133 -12.83 -26.18 -6.89
CA SER A 133 -12.36 -25.47 -5.70
C SER A 133 -11.74 -24.09 -6.00
N ILE A 134 -11.45 -23.79 -7.26
CA ILE A 134 -10.96 -22.48 -7.72
C ILE A 134 -12.15 -21.69 -8.26
N ILE A 135 -12.33 -20.47 -7.74
CA ILE A 135 -13.35 -19.53 -8.19
C ILE A 135 -12.63 -18.27 -8.69
N VAL A 136 -12.66 -18.06 -10.00
CA VAL A 136 -12.10 -16.86 -10.62
C VAL A 136 -13.24 -15.89 -10.94
N ILE A 137 -13.11 -14.66 -10.50
CA ILE A 137 -14.05 -13.57 -10.83
C ILE A 137 -13.33 -12.50 -11.67
N PRO A 138 -14.06 -11.73 -12.47
CA PRO A 138 -13.47 -10.61 -13.21
C PRO A 138 -12.89 -9.56 -12.27
N HIS A 139 -11.73 -8.97 -12.65
CA HIS A 139 -11.08 -7.89 -11.90
C HIS A 139 -11.80 -6.56 -12.15
N LEU A 140 -12.88 -6.31 -11.42
CA LEU A 140 -13.77 -5.16 -11.60
C LEU A 140 -13.85 -4.24 -10.37
N GLY A 141 -12.96 -4.40 -9.39
CA GLY A 141 -13.03 -3.66 -8.13
C GLY A 141 -12.96 -2.13 -8.29
N ALA A 142 -12.35 -1.62 -9.36
CA ALA A 142 -12.27 -0.21 -9.69
C ALA A 142 -13.08 0.19 -10.94
N SER A 143 -13.95 -0.69 -11.44
CA SER A 143 -14.69 -0.52 -12.70
C SER A 143 -16.18 -0.21 -12.50
N SER A 144 -16.53 0.33 -11.33
CA SER A 144 -17.86 0.95 -11.15
C SER A 144 -17.80 2.43 -11.57
N ALA A 145 -18.93 3.01 -11.98
CA ALA A 145 -19.01 4.42 -12.35
C ALA A 145 -18.48 5.33 -11.23
N GLU A 146 -18.86 5.05 -9.98
CA GLU A 146 -18.41 5.82 -8.83
C GLU A 146 -16.90 5.70 -8.59
N ALA A 147 -16.32 4.51 -8.82
CA ALA A 147 -14.89 4.30 -8.66
C ALA A 147 -14.10 5.05 -9.74
N GLU A 148 -14.56 5.04 -10.99
CA GLU A 148 -13.94 5.77 -12.11
C GLU A 148 -14.01 7.28 -11.87
N ASP A 149 -15.17 7.83 -11.48
CA ASP A 149 -15.34 9.25 -11.15
C ASP A 149 -14.47 9.67 -9.97
N ASN A 150 -14.39 8.85 -8.92
CA ASN A 150 -13.53 9.10 -7.77
C ASN A 150 -12.04 9.06 -8.14
N CYS A 151 -11.61 8.10 -8.97
CA CYS A 151 -10.24 8.04 -9.45
C CYS A 151 -9.86 9.28 -10.26
N ALA A 152 -10.74 9.73 -11.16
CA ALA A 152 -10.52 10.93 -11.96
C ALA A 152 -10.42 12.18 -11.07
N THR A 153 -11.36 12.35 -10.13
CA THR A 153 -11.37 13.47 -9.19
C THR A 153 -10.11 13.47 -8.32
N MET A 154 -9.77 12.34 -7.71
CA MET A 154 -8.56 12.21 -6.88
C MET A 154 -7.27 12.48 -7.66
N ALA A 155 -7.18 12.03 -8.91
CA ALA A 155 -6.01 12.29 -9.76
C ALA A 155 -5.87 13.78 -10.06
N VAL A 156 -6.96 14.46 -10.40
CA VAL A 156 -6.98 15.90 -10.64
C VAL A 156 -6.59 16.66 -9.38
N ASP A 157 -7.20 16.35 -8.23
CA ASP A 157 -6.91 17.03 -6.96
C ASP A 157 -5.44 16.88 -6.57
N GLN A 158 -4.84 15.70 -6.73
CA GLN A 158 -3.43 15.46 -6.43
C GLN A 158 -2.49 16.22 -7.38
N VAL A 159 -2.83 16.28 -8.67
CA VAL A 159 -2.07 17.07 -9.64
C VAL A 159 -2.18 18.56 -9.35
N MET A 160 -3.38 19.05 -9.04
CA MET A 160 -3.61 20.45 -8.65
C MET A 160 -2.85 20.80 -7.37
N ASP A 161 -2.90 19.94 -6.36
CA ASP A 161 -2.15 20.15 -5.10
C ASP A 161 -0.63 20.22 -5.34
N TYR A 162 -0.10 19.35 -6.22
CA TYR A 162 1.30 19.46 -6.63
C TYR A 162 1.59 20.74 -7.40
N LEU A 163 0.72 21.15 -8.33
CA LEU A 163 0.94 22.33 -9.15
C LEU A 163 0.83 23.63 -8.35
N GLU A 164 -0.14 23.71 -7.44
CA GLU A 164 -0.45 24.93 -6.69
C GLU A 164 0.32 25.04 -5.36
N ASN A 165 0.49 23.90 -4.67
CA ASN A 165 1.06 23.87 -3.34
C ASN A 165 2.42 23.16 -3.26
N GLY A 166 2.84 22.44 -4.31
CA GLY A 166 4.08 21.66 -4.30
C GLY A 166 3.99 20.37 -3.47
N ASN A 167 2.83 20.01 -2.94
CA ASN A 167 2.66 18.77 -2.18
C ASN A 167 2.77 17.55 -3.07
N ILE A 168 3.38 16.49 -2.59
CA ILE A 168 3.39 15.18 -3.26
C ILE A 168 2.63 14.18 -2.39
N VAL A 169 1.58 13.59 -2.95
CA VAL A 169 0.76 12.55 -2.33
C VAL A 169 0.58 11.41 -3.32
N ASN A 170 0.74 10.17 -2.86
CA ASN A 170 0.54 8.94 -3.64
C ASN A 170 1.40 8.81 -4.91
N SER A 171 2.54 9.50 -5.00
CA SER A 171 3.45 9.34 -6.14
C SER A 171 4.07 7.94 -6.15
N VAL A 172 4.16 7.32 -7.34
CA VAL A 172 4.84 6.04 -7.53
C VAL A 172 6.35 6.19 -7.29
N ASN A 173 6.95 7.30 -7.76
CA ASN A 173 8.40 7.47 -7.80
C ASN A 173 8.95 8.25 -6.60
N TYR A 174 8.18 9.21 -6.07
CA TYR A 174 8.64 10.14 -5.06
C TYR A 174 7.97 9.91 -3.71
N PRO A 175 8.59 10.32 -2.61
CA PRO A 175 8.00 10.21 -1.28
C PRO A 175 6.82 11.15 -1.10
N ASN A 176 5.90 10.80 -0.21
CA ASN A 176 4.87 11.73 0.23
C ASN A 176 5.48 12.84 1.09
N VAL A 177 5.32 14.10 0.65
CA VAL A 177 5.77 15.29 1.37
C VAL A 177 4.72 16.38 1.22
N SER A 178 4.25 16.96 2.30
CA SER A 178 3.25 18.01 2.29
C SER A 178 3.48 19.00 3.44
N LEU A 179 3.28 20.27 3.14
CA LEU A 179 3.16 21.38 4.11
C LEU A 179 1.73 21.96 4.13
N GLY A 180 0.77 21.21 3.56
CA GLY A 180 -0.62 21.65 3.42
C GLY A 180 -0.78 22.75 2.35
N LYS A 181 -1.81 23.58 2.50
CA LYS A 181 -2.08 24.67 1.54
C LYS A 181 -1.00 25.75 1.61
N LYS A 182 -0.52 26.18 0.43
CA LYS A 182 0.49 27.24 0.31
C LYS A 182 -0.02 28.55 0.92
N LYS A 183 0.83 29.20 1.72
CA LYS A 183 0.59 30.50 2.36
C LYS A 183 1.55 31.58 1.88
N SER A 184 2.70 31.16 1.35
CA SER A 184 3.76 32.05 0.89
C SER A 184 4.59 31.36 -0.21
N ILE A 185 5.77 31.87 -0.52
CA ILE A 185 6.65 31.31 -1.55
C ILE A 185 7.06 29.88 -1.18
N ARG A 186 6.86 28.94 -2.09
CA ARG A 186 7.34 27.56 -1.96
C ARG A 186 8.48 27.25 -2.89
N VAL A 187 9.47 26.56 -2.35
CA VAL A 187 10.60 25.98 -3.08
C VAL A 187 10.48 24.47 -3.02
N CYS A 188 10.39 23.88 -4.19
CA CYS A 188 10.21 22.45 -4.38
C CYS A 188 11.46 21.88 -5.06
N VAL A 189 12.12 20.90 -4.44
CA VAL A 189 13.34 20.31 -4.98
C VAL A 189 13.21 18.81 -5.11
N ILE A 190 13.41 18.29 -6.32
CA ILE A 190 13.58 16.87 -6.61
C ILE A 190 15.08 16.60 -6.76
N ALA A 191 15.59 15.62 -6.04
CA ALA A 191 16.99 15.27 -6.05
C ALA A 191 17.23 13.76 -5.90
N LYS A 192 18.46 13.32 -6.14
CA LYS A 192 18.95 12.02 -5.68
C LYS A 192 19.03 12.00 -4.15
N ALA A 193 18.86 10.82 -3.55
CA ALA A 193 18.79 10.67 -2.10
C ALA A 193 20.06 11.18 -1.35
N ASP A 194 21.22 11.09 -2.00
CA ASP A 194 22.53 11.45 -1.48
C ASP A 194 23.03 12.86 -1.88
N ALA A 195 22.19 13.65 -2.56
CA ALA A 195 22.58 14.94 -3.14
C ALA A 195 22.73 16.10 -2.12
N GLY A 196 22.44 15.89 -0.83
CA GLY A 196 22.43 16.94 0.19
C GLY A 196 21.41 18.05 -0.11
N ALA A 197 20.26 17.69 -0.70
CA ALA A 197 19.28 18.67 -1.15
C ALA A 197 18.62 19.44 0.02
N ALA A 198 18.40 18.78 1.14
CA ALA A 198 17.80 19.42 2.32
C ALA A 198 18.69 20.54 2.87
N GLU A 199 19.97 20.31 2.99
CA GLU A 199 20.97 21.29 3.46
C GLU A 199 21.08 22.47 2.50
N LYS A 200 21.06 22.20 1.19
CA LYS A 200 21.08 23.25 0.16
C LYS A 200 19.83 24.14 0.21
N VAL A 201 18.66 23.53 0.40
CA VAL A 201 17.39 24.27 0.55
C VAL A 201 17.39 25.08 1.84
N MET A 202 17.88 24.53 2.94
CA MET A 202 18.00 25.25 4.21
C MET A 202 18.90 26.47 4.10
N ALA A 203 20.02 26.35 3.39
CA ALA A 203 20.93 27.46 3.14
C ALA A 203 20.33 28.53 2.21
N ALA A 204 19.56 28.12 1.20
CA ALA A 204 18.91 29.00 0.23
C ALA A 204 17.66 29.72 0.79
N CYS A 205 17.01 29.14 1.78
CA CYS A 205 15.76 29.61 2.39
C CYS A 205 15.85 29.62 3.92
N PRO A 206 16.66 30.52 4.52
CA PRO A 206 16.85 30.59 5.97
C PRO A 206 15.52 30.82 6.70
N GLY A 207 15.23 30.00 7.71
CA GLY A 207 14.01 30.14 8.52
C GLY A 207 12.72 29.66 7.85
N ALA A 208 12.82 28.96 6.71
CA ALA A 208 11.65 28.36 6.05
C ALA A 208 11.08 27.18 6.86
N ASP A 209 9.76 27.01 6.83
CA ASP A 209 9.14 25.74 7.19
C ASP A 209 9.51 24.70 6.13
N MET A 210 10.01 23.55 6.54
CA MET A 210 10.53 22.56 5.61
C MET A 210 10.05 21.16 5.95
N ALA A 211 9.68 20.40 4.91
CA ALA A 211 9.43 18.97 4.96
C ALA A 211 10.24 18.28 3.87
N CYS A 212 10.83 17.14 4.19
CA CYS A 212 11.54 16.33 3.22
C CYS A 212 11.38 14.84 3.54
N ALA A 213 11.47 14.02 2.51
CA ALA A 213 11.50 12.57 2.65
C ALA A 213 12.24 11.92 1.46
N THR A 214 12.61 10.66 1.64
CA THR A 214 13.29 9.85 0.63
C THR A 214 12.45 8.62 0.31
N LYS A 215 12.42 8.22 -0.97
CA LYS A 215 11.83 6.97 -1.44
C LYS A 215 12.72 6.37 -2.53
N GLY A 216 13.32 5.21 -2.22
CA GLY A 216 14.34 4.62 -3.10
C GLY A 216 15.49 5.60 -3.33
N ASP A 217 15.82 5.83 -4.59
CA ASP A 217 16.94 6.69 -4.99
C ASP A 217 16.63 8.19 -5.00
N TYR A 218 15.40 8.59 -4.65
CA TYR A 218 14.95 9.96 -4.79
C TYR A 218 14.56 10.59 -3.46
N MET A 219 14.94 11.85 -3.30
CA MET A 219 14.51 12.75 -2.23
C MET A 219 13.62 13.85 -2.81
N TYR A 220 12.61 14.23 -2.06
CA TYR A 220 11.84 15.44 -2.31
C TYR A 220 11.93 16.35 -1.09
N VAL A 221 12.22 17.62 -1.34
CA VAL A 221 12.28 18.69 -0.33
C VAL A 221 11.27 19.76 -0.70
N LEU A 222 10.44 20.14 0.25
CA LEU A 222 9.46 21.20 0.15
C LEU A 222 9.75 22.22 1.25
N ALA A 223 9.95 23.47 0.89
CA ALA A 223 10.18 24.57 1.83
C ALA A 223 9.18 25.69 1.59
N GLU A 224 8.69 26.32 2.64
CA GLU A 224 7.83 27.51 2.58
C GLU A 224 8.49 28.67 3.31
N THR A 225 8.67 29.82 2.64
CA THR A 225 9.36 30.99 3.19
C THR A 225 8.59 32.28 2.93
N LEU A 226 8.61 33.18 3.92
CA LEU A 226 8.10 34.57 3.79
C LEU A 226 9.14 35.50 3.18
N GLY A 227 10.42 35.07 3.19
CA GLY A 227 11.56 35.87 2.67
C GLY A 227 11.90 35.53 1.22
N ALA A 228 12.92 36.18 0.70
CA ALA A 228 13.45 35.86 -0.62
C ALA A 228 14.02 34.43 -0.63
N ALA A 229 13.63 33.66 -1.61
CA ALA A 229 14.20 32.35 -1.86
C ALA A 229 15.33 32.47 -2.89
N ASN A 230 16.56 32.16 -2.49
CA ASN A 230 17.71 32.13 -3.40
C ASN A 230 17.77 30.79 -4.16
N ALA A 231 16.66 30.45 -4.84
CA ALA A 231 16.47 29.14 -5.47
C ALA A 231 17.57 28.83 -6.51
N ASP A 232 18.10 29.83 -7.18
CA ASP A 232 19.17 29.68 -8.17
C ASP A 232 20.49 29.14 -7.56
N THR A 233 20.65 29.22 -6.24
CA THR A 233 21.81 28.65 -5.52
C THR A 233 21.66 27.14 -5.27
N ILE A 234 20.45 26.60 -5.44
CA ILE A 234 20.17 25.16 -5.23
C ILE A 234 20.59 24.41 -6.48
N GLN A 235 21.88 24.11 -6.59
CA GLN A 235 22.50 23.47 -7.74
C GLN A 235 23.50 22.39 -7.30
N GLY A 236 23.95 21.60 -8.27
CA GLY A 236 25.00 20.62 -8.08
C GLY A 236 24.57 19.22 -8.47
N ASP A 237 25.50 18.29 -8.35
CA ASP A 237 25.28 16.90 -8.72
C ASP A 237 24.13 16.30 -7.91
N GLY A 238 23.28 15.53 -8.59
CA GLY A 238 22.10 14.92 -7.98
C GLY A 238 20.88 15.84 -7.80
N ILE A 239 20.95 17.15 -8.02
CA ILE A 239 19.76 18.02 -8.09
C ILE A 239 19.11 17.86 -9.46
N ILE A 240 17.88 17.34 -9.47
CA ILE A 240 17.16 17.01 -10.71
C ILE A 240 16.29 18.18 -11.17
N ARG A 241 15.58 18.79 -10.23
CA ARG A 241 14.68 19.92 -10.52
C ARG A 241 14.49 20.80 -9.30
N VAL A 242 14.54 22.11 -9.55
CA VAL A 242 14.11 23.13 -8.60
C VAL A 242 12.93 23.89 -9.21
N ARG A 243 11.91 24.13 -8.41
CA ARG A 243 10.71 24.86 -8.81
C ARG A 243 10.32 25.81 -7.69
N VAL A 244 10.03 27.05 -8.05
CA VAL A 244 9.46 28.08 -7.14
C VAL A 244 7.99 28.25 -7.49
N ILE A 245 7.16 28.35 -6.46
CA ILE A 245 5.71 28.63 -6.58
C ILE A 245 5.46 29.89 -5.74
N ASP A 246 5.20 30.99 -6.42
CA ASP A 246 4.85 32.28 -5.83
C ASP A 246 3.39 32.36 -5.39
#